data_64e555a0868992096f6acce65549c773
#
_entry.id   64e555a0868992096f6acce65549c773
#
_cell.length_a   1.000
_cell.length_b   1.000
_cell.length_c   1.000
_cell.angle_alpha   90.00
_cell.angle_beta   90.00
_cell.angle_gamma   90.00
#
_symmetry.space_group_name_H-M   'P 1'
#
loop_
_entity.id
_entity.type
_entity.pdbx_description
1 polymer ?
#
loop_
_entity_poly.entity_id
_entity_poly.type
_entity_poly.pdbx_seq_one_letter_code
_entity_poly.pdbx_strand_id
1 'polypeptide(L)'
;TYSEGFRAPNISELASPETNTAASYNEPCVEWGTNPDPNVRANCAADGLAPDFTLSSDQAQSLTGGNANLAPEESESTTFGVVWTPSFLDNFSATLDWFDIEIDGAIGSLGVDDIVTGCYSSANFSSPLCALILGPAAAGENPNAVSPRRNVLGLVSGPDLRLGNLSTFETKGIDFQFDYTFDAVFEGALGLT
;
A
#
# COMPACT_ATOMS: atom_id res chain seq x y z
N THR A 1 -0.79 29.00 -2.32
CA THR A 1 0.42 28.54 -3.03
C THR A 1 0.08 27.29 -3.81
N TYR A 2 0.57 27.17 -5.03
CA TYR A 2 0.58 25.93 -5.81
C TYR A 2 2.03 25.53 -6.09
N SER A 3 2.34 24.26 -5.95
CA SER A 3 3.66 23.73 -6.25
C SER A 3 3.55 22.33 -6.84
N GLU A 4 4.46 22.02 -7.76
CA GLU A 4 4.69 20.70 -8.33
C GLU A 4 6.06 20.21 -7.85
N GLY A 5 6.16 18.92 -7.63
CA GLY A 5 7.39 18.28 -7.22
C GLY A 5 7.52 16.90 -7.83
N PHE A 6 8.71 16.34 -7.77
CA PHE A 6 8.93 14.95 -8.14
C PHE A 6 9.98 14.33 -7.23
N ARG A 7 9.89 13.02 -7.03
CA ARG A 7 10.90 12.20 -6.35
C ARG A 7 11.38 11.10 -7.30
N ALA A 8 12.65 11.16 -7.69
CA ALA A 8 13.25 10.05 -8.42
C ALA A 8 13.42 8.83 -7.49
N PRO A 9 13.23 7.60 -8.01
CA PRO A 9 13.56 6.39 -7.26
C PRO A 9 15.02 6.40 -6.80
N ASN A 10 15.27 5.98 -5.57
CA ASN A 10 16.63 5.85 -5.07
C ASN A 10 17.29 4.55 -5.57
N ILE A 11 18.62 4.44 -5.37
CA ILE A 11 19.39 3.30 -5.90
C ILE A 11 18.94 1.95 -5.30
N SER A 12 18.49 1.93 -4.05
CA SER A 12 17.97 0.72 -3.42
C SER A 12 16.64 0.30 -4.03
N GLU A 13 15.77 1.27 -4.33
CA GLU A 13 14.49 1.01 -4.98
C GLU A 13 14.66 0.44 -6.39
N LEU A 14 15.71 0.89 -7.11
CA LEU A 14 15.98 0.44 -8.48
C LEU A 14 16.76 -0.88 -8.53
N ALA A 15 17.72 -1.09 -7.63
CA ALA A 15 18.79 -2.08 -7.80
C ALA A 15 18.94 -3.07 -6.63
N SER A 16 18.03 -3.08 -5.64
CA SER A 16 18.07 -4.14 -4.63
C SER A 16 17.95 -5.51 -5.28
N PRO A 17 18.81 -6.48 -4.90
CA PRO A 17 18.75 -7.83 -5.46
C PRO A 17 17.37 -8.45 -5.26
N GLU A 18 16.91 -9.18 -6.28
CA GLU A 18 15.72 -10.01 -6.16
C GLU A 18 16.01 -11.18 -5.22
N THR A 19 15.14 -11.41 -4.27
CA THR A 19 15.23 -12.49 -3.28
C THR A 19 13.88 -13.15 -3.06
N ASN A 20 13.89 -14.45 -2.78
CA ASN A 20 12.71 -15.16 -2.34
C ASN A 20 12.58 -15.03 -0.82
N THR A 21 11.37 -14.76 -0.36
CA THR A 21 11.04 -14.65 1.06
C THR A 21 9.75 -15.41 1.35
N ALA A 22 9.63 -15.95 2.56
CA ALA A 22 8.41 -16.59 3.02
C ALA A 22 7.50 -15.52 3.67
N ALA A 23 6.44 -15.13 2.98
CA ALA A 23 5.48 -14.15 3.47
C ALA A 23 4.21 -14.85 3.98
N SER A 24 3.80 -14.55 5.21
CA SER A 24 2.55 -15.09 5.76
C SER A 24 1.34 -14.42 5.12
N TYR A 25 0.30 -15.20 4.84
CA TYR A 25 -0.92 -14.74 4.21
C TYR A 25 -2.15 -15.54 4.68
N ASN A 26 -3.32 -14.92 4.52
CA ASN A 26 -4.60 -15.58 4.75
C ASN A 26 -5.05 -16.29 3.46
N GLU A 27 -5.07 -17.60 3.48
CA GLU A 27 -5.43 -18.42 2.32
C GLU A 27 -6.96 -18.40 2.08
N PRO A 28 -7.44 -17.80 0.99
CA PRO A 28 -8.89 -17.72 0.73
C PRO A 28 -9.53 -19.07 0.39
N CYS A 29 -8.71 -20.07 0.02
CA CYS A 29 -9.19 -21.38 -0.39
C CYS A 29 -9.24 -22.40 0.75
N VAL A 30 -8.94 -22.03 2.00
CA VAL A 30 -9.17 -22.95 3.13
C VAL A 30 -10.68 -23.18 3.26
N GLU A 31 -11.09 -24.47 3.25
CA GLU A 31 -12.50 -24.87 3.36
C GLU A 31 -13.42 -24.10 2.38
N TRP A 32 -12.92 -23.81 1.20
CA TRP A 32 -13.57 -22.93 0.24
C TRP A 32 -14.98 -23.38 -0.15
N GLY A 33 -15.32 -24.67 0.00
CA GLY A 33 -16.68 -25.18 -0.28
C GLY A 33 -17.76 -24.46 0.50
N THR A 34 -17.44 -23.89 1.67
CA THR A 34 -18.36 -23.11 2.52
C THR A 34 -18.13 -21.60 2.46
N ASN A 35 -17.16 -21.13 1.66
CA ASN A 35 -16.87 -19.70 1.55
C ASN A 35 -18.08 -18.91 1.02
N PRO A 36 -18.48 -17.78 1.62
CA PRO A 36 -19.63 -17.00 1.16
C PRO A 36 -19.41 -16.37 -0.23
N ASP A 37 -18.17 -16.05 -0.60
CA ASP A 37 -17.88 -15.44 -1.91
C ASP A 37 -17.91 -16.49 -3.04
N PRO A 38 -18.83 -16.36 -4.01
CA PRO A 38 -18.93 -17.29 -5.14
C PRO A 38 -17.70 -17.26 -6.06
N ASN A 39 -17.00 -16.11 -6.16
CA ASN A 39 -15.80 -16.00 -6.97
C ASN A 39 -14.65 -16.80 -6.35
N VAL A 40 -14.47 -16.69 -5.03
CA VAL A 40 -13.48 -17.48 -4.29
C VAL A 40 -13.73 -18.98 -4.52
N ARG A 41 -14.99 -19.43 -4.37
CA ARG A 41 -15.33 -20.84 -4.62
C ARG A 41 -15.00 -21.28 -6.04
N ALA A 42 -15.37 -20.47 -7.03
CA ALA A 42 -15.11 -20.78 -8.44
C ALA A 42 -13.62 -20.84 -8.75
N ASN A 43 -12.86 -19.88 -8.24
CA ASN A 43 -11.42 -19.75 -8.50
C ASN A 43 -10.61 -20.86 -7.79
N CYS A 44 -10.97 -21.21 -6.54
CA CYS A 44 -10.32 -22.32 -5.83
C CYS A 44 -10.59 -23.68 -6.51
N ALA A 45 -11.83 -23.87 -6.98
CA ALA A 45 -12.17 -25.06 -7.79
C ALA A 45 -11.39 -25.10 -9.11
N ALA A 46 -11.27 -23.96 -9.80
CA ALA A 46 -10.52 -23.83 -11.06
C ALA A 46 -9.02 -24.11 -10.90
N ASP A 47 -8.46 -23.80 -9.71
CA ASP A 47 -7.10 -24.16 -9.34
C ASP A 47 -6.95 -25.64 -8.89
N GLY A 48 -8.02 -26.43 -8.95
CA GLY A 48 -7.99 -27.87 -8.69
C GLY A 48 -7.94 -28.27 -7.21
N LEU A 49 -8.27 -27.37 -6.30
CA LEU A 49 -8.28 -27.67 -4.86
C LEU A 49 -9.59 -28.39 -4.46
N ALA A 50 -9.50 -29.30 -3.49
CA ALA A 50 -10.67 -29.94 -2.89
C ALA A 50 -11.48 -28.93 -2.06
N PRO A 51 -12.83 -29.05 -1.98
CA PRO A 51 -13.67 -28.10 -1.22
C PRO A 51 -13.34 -27.97 0.27
N ASP A 52 -12.74 -28.98 0.86
CA ASP A 52 -12.27 -29.09 2.23
C ASP A 52 -10.76 -28.88 2.35
N PHE A 53 -10.15 -28.18 1.40
CA PHE A 53 -8.71 -27.89 1.38
C PHE A 53 -8.27 -27.24 2.69
N THR A 54 -7.16 -27.77 3.25
CA THR A 54 -6.50 -27.23 4.44
C THR A 54 -5.07 -26.85 4.16
N LEU A 55 -4.57 -25.82 4.85
CA LEU A 55 -3.18 -25.39 4.72
C LEU A 55 -2.22 -26.33 5.44
N SER A 56 -1.08 -26.62 4.78
CA SER A 56 0.11 -27.18 5.42
C SER A 56 1.07 -26.10 5.97
N SER A 57 0.96 -24.86 5.46
CA SER A 57 1.71 -23.69 5.88
C SER A 57 0.93 -22.42 5.50
N ASP A 58 1.01 -21.39 6.32
CA ASP A 58 0.46 -20.05 6.07
C ASP A 58 1.43 -19.12 5.34
N GLN A 59 2.49 -19.66 4.74
CA GLN A 59 3.54 -18.90 4.09
C GLN A 59 3.58 -19.19 2.58
N ALA A 60 3.57 -18.11 1.79
CA ALA A 60 3.84 -18.15 0.36
C ALA A 60 5.30 -17.80 0.08
N GLN A 61 5.95 -18.56 -0.80
CA GLN A 61 7.26 -18.17 -1.35
C GLN A 61 7.03 -16.99 -2.31
N SER A 62 7.47 -15.82 -1.89
CA SER A 62 7.21 -14.53 -2.53
C SER A 62 8.50 -13.90 -3.03
N LEU A 63 8.42 -13.11 -4.11
CA LEU A 63 9.55 -12.36 -4.64
C LEU A 63 9.58 -10.96 -4.05
N THR A 64 10.75 -10.53 -3.56
CA THR A 64 11.00 -9.17 -3.09
C THR A 64 12.25 -8.62 -3.77
N GLY A 65 12.40 -7.31 -3.84
CA GLY A 65 13.56 -6.67 -4.45
C GLY A 65 13.24 -5.29 -4.98
N GLY A 66 14.24 -4.66 -5.60
CA GLY A 66 14.07 -3.43 -6.35
C GLY A 66 13.40 -3.66 -7.71
N ASN A 67 13.11 -2.55 -8.39
CA ASN A 67 12.56 -2.60 -9.74
C ASN A 67 13.20 -1.50 -10.59
N ALA A 68 13.98 -1.91 -11.58
CA ALA A 68 14.69 -0.99 -12.49
C ALA A 68 13.73 -0.19 -13.41
N ASN A 69 12.45 -0.56 -13.47
CA ASN A 69 11.44 0.09 -14.31
C ASN A 69 10.59 1.12 -13.55
N LEU A 70 10.97 1.47 -12.31
CA LEU A 70 10.24 2.49 -11.56
C LEU A 70 10.33 3.85 -12.24
N ALA A 71 9.16 4.48 -12.39
CA ALA A 71 9.06 5.89 -12.75
C ALA A 71 9.24 6.79 -11.51
N PRO A 72 9.59 8.06 -11.68
CA PRO A 72 9.51 9.03 -10.59
C PRO A 72 8.09 9.15 -10.04
N GLU A 73 7.98 9.46 -8.74
CA GLU A 73 6.73 9.96 -8.17
C GLU A 73 6.57 11.43 -8.54
N GLU A 74 5.36 11.83 -8.88
CA GLU A 74 5.00 13.22 -9.14
C GLU A 74 4.06 13.73 -8.06
N SER A 75 4.21 14.97 -7.63
CA SER A 75 3.37 15.54 -6.59
C SER A 75 2.86 16.92 -6.97
N GLU A 76 1.58 17.16 -6.66
CA GLU A 76 0.94 18.46 -6.71
C GLU A 76 0.50 18.87 -5.30
N SER A 77 0.75 20.11 -4.94
CA SER A 77 0.36 20.65 -3.65
C SER A 77 -0.26 22.02 -3.79
N THR A 78 -1.46 22.17 -3.29
CA THR A 78 -2.17 23.45 -3.21
C THR A 78 -2.43 23.80 -1.75
N THR A 79 -2.00 25.01 -1.37
CA THR A 79 -2.24 25.52 -0.01
C THR A 79 -2.84 26.92 -0.05
N PHE A 80 -3.80 27.17 0.83
CA PHE A 80 -4.40 28.48 1.06
C PHE A 80 -4.50 28.76 2.54
N GLY A 81 -3.90 29.87 2.98
CA GLY A 81 -3.88 30.24 4.40
C GLY A 81 -4.30 31.69 4.64
N VAL A 82 -4.87 31.93 5.81
CA VAL A 82 -5.24 33.23 6.33
C VAL A 82 -4.67 33.41 7.71
N VAL A 83 -3.95 34.51 7.89
CA VAL A 83 -3.48 34.95 9.22
C VAL A 83 -4.34 36.13 9.66
N TRP A 84 -4.87 36.05 10.87
CA TRP A 84 -5.68 37.08 11.47
C TRP A 84 -5.06 37.61 12.76
N THR A 85 -4.75 38.91 12.75
CA THR A 85 -4.19 39.63 13.89
C THR A 85 -5.11 40.83 14.19
N PRO A 86 -6.12 40.66 15.06
CA PRO A 86 -7.09 41.72 15.34
C PRO A 86 -6.44 42.88 16.12
N SER A 87 -6.71 44.12 15.70
CA SER A 87 -6.19 45.31 16.34
C SER A 87 -6.78 45.63 17.75
N PHE A 88 -7.84 44.91 18.12
CA PHE A 88 -8.50 45.07 19.43
C PHE A 88 -7.98 44.04 20.47
N LEU A 89 -7.11 43.13 20.08
CA LEU A 89 -6.53 42.12 20.96
C LEU A 89 -5.03 42.06 20.68
N ASP A 90 -4.27 42.80 21.46
CA ASP A 90 -2.82 42.81 21.30
C ASP A 90 -2.23 41.44 21.63
N ASN A 91 -1.09 41.12 21.02
CA ASN A 91 -0.37 39.86 21.21
C ASN A 91 -1.14 38.57 20.82
N PHE A 92 -2.22 38.69 20.06
CA PHE A 92 -2.98 37.56 19.53
C PHE A 92 -2.78 37.40 18.02
N SER A 93 -2.58 36.16 17.58
CA SER A 93 -2.67 35.78 16.19
C SER A 93 -3.40 34.46 16.02
N ALA A 94 -4.16 34.33 14.94
CA ALA A 94 -4.79 33.06 14.52
C ALA A 94 -4.47 32.79 13.05
N THR A 95 -4.15 31.56 12.75
CA THR A 95 -3.88 31.10 11.39
C THR A 95 -4.84 29.96 11.04
N LEU A 96 -5.36 30.00 9.85
CA LEU A 96 -6.16 28.95 9.25
C LEU A 96 -5.56 28.61 7.88
N ASP A 97 -5.08 27.37 7.75
CA ASP A 97 -4.50 26.86 6.52
C ASP A 97 -5.30 25.67 6.00
N TRP A 98 -5.67 25.72 4.72
CA TRP A 98 -6.20 24.60 3.98
C TRP A 98 -5.12 24.07 3.04
N PHE A 99 -5.00 22.75 2.97
CA PHE A 99 -4.06 22.09 2.07
C PHE A 99 -4.72 20.93 1.32
N ASP A 100 -4.21 20.70 0.11
CA ASP A 100 -4.53 19.60 -0.77
C ASP A 100 -3.22 19.12 -1.42
N ILE A 101 -2.83 17.89 -1.13
CA ILE A 101 -1.58 17.30 -1.59
C ILE A 101 -1.91 15.97 -2.26
N GLU A 102 -1.49 15.82 -3.50
CA GLU A 102 -1.62 14.60 -4.28
C GLU A 102 -0.24 14.11 -4.72
N ILE A 103 0.00 12.82 -4.64
CA ILE A 103 1.22 12.17 -5.10
C ILE A 103 0.81 11.04 -6.04
N ASP A 104 1.17 11.18 -7.30
CA ASP A 104 0.95 10.16 -8.31
C ASP A 104 2.14 9.22 -8.44
N GLY A 105 1.84 7.96 -8.73
CA GLY A 105 2.85 6.94 -8.93
C GLY A 105 3.68 6.65 -7.68
N ALA A 106 3.11 6.75 -6.49
CA ALA A 106 3.80 6.46 -5.23
C ALA A 106 4.47 5.08 -5.25
N ILE A 107 5.76 5.06 -4.94
CA ILE A 107 6.57 3.84 -4.95
C ILE A 107 6.33 3.04 -3.68
N GLY A 108 5.88 1.81 -3.83
CA GLY A 108 5.60 0.91 -2.73
C GLY A 108 5.52 -0.55 -3.17
N SER A 109 5.21 -1.43 -2.26
CA SER A 109 4.90 -2.84 -2.53
C SER A 109 3.51 -3.18 -2.02
N LEU A 110 2.81 -4.05 -2.74
CA LEU A 110 1.56 -4.62 -2.25
C LEU A 110 1.84 -5.72 -1.21
N GLY A 111 0.93 -5.87 -0.26
CA GLY A 111 0.94 -7.00 0.64
C GLY A 111 0.55 -8.30 -0.07
N VAL A 112 1.08 -9.44 0.39
CA VAL A 112 0.69 -10.74 -0.15
C VAL A 112 -0.81 -10.99 -0.01
N ASP A 113 -1.42 -10.57 1.10
CA ASP A 113 -2.86 -10.68 1.33
C ASP A 113 -3.69 -9.89 0.31
N ASP A 114 -3.26 -8.66 -0.02
CA ASP A 114 -3.94 -7.82 -1.00
C ASP A 114 -3.92 -8.48 -2.38
N ILE A 115 -2.76 -9.02 -2.78
CA ILE A 115 -2.58 -9.71 -4.05
C ILE A 115 -3.45 -10.96 -4.11
N VAL A 116 -3.36 -11.82 -3.11
CA VAL A 116 -4.05 -13.12 -3.11
C VAL A 116 -5.57 -12.93 -2.97
N THR A 117 -6.00 -12.13 -2.00
CA THR A 117 -7.44 -11.88 -1.79
C THR A 117 -8.05 -11.18 -2.99
N GLY A 118 -7.40 -10.12 -3.51
CA GLY A 118 -7.90 -9.39 -4.66
C GLY A 118 -7.90 -10.21 -5.96
N CYS A 119 -7.02 -11.19 -6.10
CA CYS A 119 -7.04 -12.14 -7.21
C CYS A 119 -8.21 -13.13 -7.07
N TYR A 120 -8.31 -13.82 -5.94
CA TYR A 120 -9.28 -14.91 -5.76
C TYR A 120 -10.73 -14.43 -5.58
N SER A 121 -10.97 -13.20 -5.13
CA SER A 121 -12.30 -12.60 -5.07
C SER A 121 -12.79 -12.02 -6.39
N SER A 122 -11.95 -11.95 -7.41
CA SER A 122 -12.33 -11.46 -8.73
C SER A 122 -12.98 -12.58 -9.60
N ALA A 123 -13.89 -12.19 -10.49
CA ALA A 123 -14.54 -13.15 -11.38
C ALA A 123 -13.53 -13.78 -12.35
N ASN A 124 -13.38 -15.11 -12.34
CA ASN A 124 -12.48 -15.85 -13.23
C ASN A 124 -11.05 -15.28 -13.28
N PHE A 125 -10.50 -14.91 -12.13
CA PHE A 125 -9.15 -14.30 -12.01
C PHE A 125 -8.94 -13.06 -12.88
N SER A 126 -9.98 -12.23 -13.06
CA SER A 126 -9.92 -11.04 -13.92
C SER A 126 -9.19 -9.85 -13.30
N SER A 127 -8.88 -9.88 -12.00
CA SER A 127 -8.13 -8.82 -11.33
C SER A 127 -6.70 -8.72 -11.89
N PRO A 128 -6.20 -7.49 -12.13
CA PRO A 128 -4.78 -7.28 -12.45
C PRO A 128 -3.83 -7.88 -11.41
N LEU A 129 -4.26 -8.00 -10.15
CA LEU A 129 -3.48 -8.59 -9.06
C LEU A 129 -3.14 -10.07 -9.31
N CYS A 130 -3.93 -10.78 -10.12
CA CYS A 130 -3.63 -12.16 -10.49
C CYS A 130 -2.35 -12.29 -11.30
N ALA A 131 -1.99 -11.28 -12.09
CA ALA A 131 -0.74 -11.25 -12.84
C ALA A 131 0.50 -11.11 -11.93
N LEU A 132 0.31 -10.66 -10.68
CA LEU A 132 1.36 -10.58 -9.68
C LEU A 132 1.61 -11.92 -8.96
N ILE A 133 0.84 -12.98 -9.24
CA ILE A 133 1.12 -14.33 -8.75
C ILE A 133 1.87 -15.07 -9.86
N LEU A 134 3.20 -14.99 -9.84
CA LEU A 134 4.09 -15.46 -10.91
C LEU A 134 4.23 -17.00 -10.95
N GLY A 135 3.79 -17.65 -9.89
CA GLY A 135 3.76 -19.10 -9.77
C GLY A 135 5.07 -19.76 -9.30
N PRO A 136 5.06 -21.09 -9.14
CA PRO A 136 6.16 -21.84 -8.50
C PRO A 136 7.51 -21.71 -9.19
N ALA A 137 7.55 -21.64 -10.50
CA ALA A 137 8.81 -21.51 -11.23
C ALA A 137 9.55 -20.19 -10.91
N ALA A 138 8.81 -19.09 -10.76
CA ALA A 138 9.37 -17.81 -10.40
C ALA A 138 9.86 -17.78 -8.94
N ALA A 139 9.19 -18.53 -8.07
CA ALA A 139 9.58 -18.70 -6.66
C ALA A 139 10.75 -19.68 -6.46
N GLY A 140 11.28 -20.28 -7.52
CA GLY A 140 12.31 -21.32 -7.44
C GLY A 140 11.82 -22.66 -6.90
N GLU A 141 10.49 -22.89 -6.93
CA GLU A 141 9.86 -24.13 -6.50
C GLU A 141 9.67 -25.13 -7.66
N ASN A 142 9.24 -26.34 -7.32
CA ASN A 142 9.01 -27.38 -8.31
C ASN A 142 7.93 -26.94 -9.35
N PRO A 143 8.24 -26.94 -10.66
CA PRO A 143 7.29 -26.54 -11.70
C PRO A 143 6.12 -27.53 -11.89
N ASN A 144 6.20 -28.75 -11.35
CA ASN A 144 5.08 -29.68 -11.33
C ASN A 144 4.05 -29.25 -10.28
N ALA A 145 3.33 -28.21 -10.58
CA ALA A 145 2.43 -27.51 -9.69
C ALA A 145 0.99 -28.01 -9.82
N VAL A 146 0.15 -27.73 -8.82
CA VAL A 146 -1.30 -28.01 -8.87
C VAL A 146 -1.97 -27.09 -9.90
N SER A 147 -1.53 -25.81 -9.94
CA SER A 147 -1.98 -24.83 -10.93
C SER A 147 -0.85 -23.84 -11.26
N PRO A 148 -1.04 -22.94 -12.24
CA PRO A 148 -0.05 -21.90 -12.54
C PRO A 148 0.28 -20.96 -11.35
N ARG A 149 -0.61 -20.89 -10.37
CA ARG A 149 -0.48 -20.01 -9.17
C ARG A 149 -0.11 -20.78 -7.90
N ARG A 150 -0.14 -22.11 -7.94
CA ARG A 150 0.00 -22.94 -6.72
C ARG A 150 1.03 -24.04 -6.90
N ASN A 151 1.83 -24.25 -5.88
CA ASN A 151 2.83 -25.31 -5.85
C ASN A 151 2.21 -26.71 -5.66
N VAL A 152 3.05 -27.72 -5.55
CA VAL A 152 2.64 -29.13 -5.38
C VAL A 152 1.82 -29.41 -4.10
N LEU A 153 1.91 -28.53 -3.10
CA LEU A 153 1.15 -28.60 -1.86
C LEU A 153 -0.16 -27.81 -1.89
N GLY A 154 -0.47 -27.16 -3.03
CA GLY A 154 -1.64 -26.30 -3.19
C GLY A 154 -1.47 -24.92 -2.59
N LEU A 155 -0.28 -24.54 -2.10
CA LEU A 155 0.00 -23.20 -1.56
C LEU A 155 0.17 -22.21 -2.71
N VAL A 156 -0.29 -20.95 -2.51
CA VAL A 156 0.03 -19.84 -3.43
C VAL A 156 1.53 -19.66 -3.48
N SER A 157 2.07 -19.46 -4.66
CA SER A 157 3.50 -19.41 -4.90
C SER A 157 3.87 -18.28 -5.86
N GLY A 158 4.98 -17.61 -5.59
CA GLY A 158 5.52 -16.54 -6.39
C GLY A 158 4.71 -15.23 -6.40
N PRO A 159 4.05 -14.81 -5.30
CA PRO A 159 3.55 -13.44 -5.25
C PRO A 159 4.70 -12.45 -5.42
N ASP A 160 4.49 -11.49 -6.32
CA ASP A 160 5.46 -10.44 -6.64
C ASP A 160 5.25 -9.25 -5.71
N LEU A 161 6.11 -9.13 -4.70
CA LEU A 161 6.11 -8.05 -3.71
C LEU A 161 7.21 -7.02 -4.02
N ARG A 162 7.78 -7.04 -5.22
CA ARG A 162 8.76 -6.03 -5.63
C ARG A 162 8.09 -4.66 -5.72
N LEU A 163 8.93 -3.63 -5.63
CA LEU A 163 8.46 -2.25 -5.69
C LEU A 163 7.82 -1.92 -7.04
N GLY A 164 6.75 -1.14 -6.99
CA GLY A 164 6.03 -0.63 -8.16
C GLY A 164 5.53 0.79 -7.92
N ASN A 165 5.17 1.50 -8.97
CA ASN A 165 4.39 2.73 -8.88
C ASN A 165 2.93 2.32 -8.72
N LEU A 166 2.42 2.31 -7.48
CA LEU A 166 1.18 1.59 -7.16
C LEU A 166 -0.08 2.42 -7.36
N SER A 167 -0.09 3.69 -6.94
CA SER A 167 -1.33 4.47 -6.95
C SER A 167 -1.08 5.94 -6.65
N THR A 168 -2.15 6.72 -6.70
CA THR A 168 -2.23 8.09 -6.20
C THR A 168 -2.44 8.07 -4.70
N PHE A 169 -1.65 8.86 -3.98
CA PHE A 169 -1.85 9.16 -2.58
C PHE A 169 -2.34 10.59 -2.43
N GLU A 170 -3.51 10.79 -1.83
CA GLU A 170 -4.12 12.10 -1.65
C GLU A 170 -4.35 12.38 -0.17
N THR A 171 -3.98 13.60 0.27
CA THR A 171 -4.29 14.09 1.60
C THR A 171 -4.77 15.53 1.55
N LYS A 172 -5.92 15.79 2.19
CA LYS A 172 -6.54 17.11 2.31
C LYS A 172 -6.82 17.41 3.76
N GLY A 173 -6.66 18.66 4.15
CA GLY A 173 -6.92 19.01 5.53
C GLY A 173 -7.01 20.52 5.77
N ILE A 174 -7.31 20.83 7.01
CA ILE A 174 -7.33 22.18 7.56
C ILE A 174 -6.52 22.17 8.83
N ASP A 175 -5.53 23.07 8.89
CA ASP A 175 -4.77 23.33 10.09
C ASP A 175 -5.23 24.66 10.70
N PHE A 176 -5.41 24.67 12.01
CA PHE A 176 -5.76 25.84 12.75
C PHE A 176 -4.79 26.02 13.91
N GLN A 177 -4.18 27.22 13.97
CA GLN A 177 -3.28 27.61 15.05
C GLN A 177 -3.70 28.95 15.63
N PHE A 178 -3.56 29.10 16.93
CA PHE A 178 -3.67 30.42 17.59
C PHE A 178 -2.53 30.60 18.57
N ASP A 179 -2.03 31.80 18.62
CA ASP A 179 -0.97 32.23 19.54
C ASP A 179 -1.45 33.44 20.35
N TYR A 180 -1.23 33.39 21.63
CA TYR A 180 -1.49 34.52 22.51
C TYR A 180 -0.38 34.67 23.54
N THR A 181 0.24 35.84 23.57
CA THR A 181 1.30 36.14 24.54
C THR A 181 0.75 37.04 25.64
N PHE A 182 0.76 36.55 26.86
CA PHE A 182 0.41 37.34 28.04
C PHE A 182 1.61 38.21 28.44
N ASP A 183 1.40 39.54 28.52
CA ASP A 183 2.36 40.42 29.19
C ASP A 183 2.32 40.09 30.67
N ALA A 184 3.39 39.48 31.17
CA ALA A 184 3.41 39.02 32.55
C ALA A 184 3.39 40.16 33.53
N VAL A 185 2.58 40.02 34.57
CA VAL A 185 2.57 40.88 35.74
C VAL A 185 3.81 40.65 36.62
N PHE A 186 4.58 39.59 36.33
CA PHE A 186 5.86 39.24 36.94
C PHE A 186 6.89 39.08 35.83
N GLU A 187 8.11 39.56 36.04
CA GLU A 187 9.20 39.59 35.04
C GLU A 187 9.34 38.31 34.22
N GLY A 188 8.60 38.16 33.11
CA GLY A 188 8.59 37.04 32.17
C GLY A 188 7.31 37.02 31.33
N ALA A 189 7.37 36.55 30.10
CA ALA A 189 6.23 36.34 29.20
C ALA A 189 5.78 34.87 29.21
N LEU A 190 4.46 34.60 29.23
CA LEU A 190 3.86 33.29 29.10
C LEU A 190 3.25 33.19 27.70
N GLY A 191 3.80 32.28 26.85
CA GLY A 191 3.24 31.96 25.54
C GLY A 191 2.38 30.72 25.62
N LEU A 192 1.20 30.75 24.98
CA LEU A 192 0.34 29.61 24.76
C LEU A 192 0.22 29.37 23.24
N THR A 193 0.54 28.17 22.76
CA THR A 193 0.40 27.69 21.39
C THR A 193 -0.48 26.46 21.32
#